data_91049803f26c2d985a3757f40197af84
#
_entry.id   91049803f26c2d985a3757f40197af84
#
_cell.length_a   1.000
_cell.length_b   1.000
_cell.length_c   1.000
_cell.angle_alpha   90.00
_cell.angle_beta   90.00
_cell.angle_gamma   90.00
#
_symmetry.space_group_name_H-M   'P 1'
#
loop_
_entity.id
_entity.type
_entity.pdbx_description
1 polymer ?
#
loop_
_entity_poly.entity_id
_entity_poly.type
_entity_poly.pdbx_seq_one_letter_code
_entity_poly.pdbx_strand_id
1 'polypeptide(L)'
;REENYEIPIEIHGLLTAINLKVIHNEQEEGRVAITFTSEPFGKTAAEFRLTEQGLSGYCTCEKEAGKALLEEHKAEWQEQLVKEGIQPGAVYFTNTNSLNLKDFNKNQTKEQKSGSKADSVQLYRAAKAFIAFVGQTGDTERKSI
;
A
#
# COMPACT_ATOMS: atom_id res chain seq x y z
N ARG A 1 3.40 -19.00 1.24
CA ARG A 1 3.28 -18.76 -0.19
C ARG A 1 3.41 -17.27 -0.49
N GLU A 2 4.20 -16.95 -1.50
CA GLU A 2 4.55 -15.60 -1.84
C GLU A 2 4.40 -15.38 -3.34
N GLU A 3 3.73 -14.30 -3.72
CA GLU A 3 3.61 -13.89 -5.11
C GLU A 3 4.21 -12.49 -5.24
N ASN A 4 5.03 -12.30 -6.26
CA ASN A 4 5.71 -11.03 -6.50
C ASN A 4 5.32 -10.48 -7.85
N TYR A 5 4.98 -9.19 -7.87
CA TYR A 5 4.57 -8.50 -9.09
C TYR A 5 5.32 -7.19 -9.21
N GLU A 6 5.60 -6.82 -10.45
CA GLU A 6 6.10 -5.49 -10.75
C GLU A 6 5.05 -4.83 -11.65
N ILE A 7 4.46 -3.76 -11.15
CA ILE A 7 3.31 -3.11 -11.79
C ILE A 7 3.73 -1.72 -12.25
N PRO A 8 3.72 -1.43 -13.57
CA PRO A 8 4.01 -0.09 -14.03
C PRO A 8 2.82 0.83 -13.73
N ILE A 9 3.11 2.02 -13.25
CA ILE A 9 2.11 3.04 -12.98
C ILE A 9 2.67 4.41 -13.36
N GLU A 10 1.82 5.30 -13.81
CA GLU A 10 2.22 6.66 -14.11
C GLU A 10 1.81 7.58 -12.98
N ILE A 11 2.78 8.27 -12.40
CA ILE A 11 2.57 9.27 -11.35
C ILE A 11 3.32 10.52 -11.78
N HIS A 12 2.66 11.68 -11.75
CA HIS A 12 3.24 12.93 -12.23
C HIS A 12 3.73 12.87 -13.67
N GLY A 13 3.06 12.09 -14.50
CA GLY A 13 3.47 11.93 -15.89
C GLY A 13 4.72 11.07 -16.08
N LEU A 14 5.26 10.50 -15.01
CA LEU A 14 6.44 9.65 -15.06
C LEU A 14 6.06 8.21 -14.76
N LEU A 15 6.57 7.31 -15.59
CA LEU A 15 6.37 5.89 -15.39
C LEU A 15 7.27 5.39 -14.26
N THR A 16 6.68 4.73 -13.30
CA THR A 16 7.42 4.09 -12.21
C THR A 16 6.96 2.66 -12.04
N ALA A 17 7.80 1.82 -11.47
CA ALA A 17 7.45 0.45 -11.18
C ALA A 17 7.09 0.32 -9.71
N ILE A 18 5.94 -0.30 -9.45
CA ILE A 18 5.54 -0.63 -8.09
C ILE A 18 5.81 -2.11 -7.87
N ASN A 19 6.55 -2.43 -6.82
CA ASN A 19 6.78 -3.80 -6.42
C ASN A 19 5.71 -4.20 -5.43
N LEU A 20 4.96 -5.24 -5.77
CA LEU A 20 3.89 -5.78 -4.95
C LEU A 20 4.23 -7.20 -4.55
N LYS A 21 4.22 -7.46 -3.27
CA LYS A 21 4.41 -8.80 -2.73
C LYS A 21 3.15 -9.21 -1.99
N VAL A 22 2.56 -10.32 -2.39
CA VAL A 22 1.40 -10.90 -1.72
C VAL A 22 1.87 -12.14 -0.96
N ILE A 23 1.65 -12.15 0.33
CA ILE A 23 2.10 -13.23 1.21
C ILE A 23 0.88 -13.84 1.87
N HIS A 24 0.66 -15.12 1.62
CA HIS A 24 -0.46 -15.83 2.26
C HIS A 24 -0.15 -17.32 2.34
N ASN A 25 -0.76 -17.99 3.34
CA ASN A 25 -0.76 -19.42 3.41
C ASN A 25 -1.98 -19.90 4.19
N GLU A 26 -2.13 -21.20 4.32
CA GLU A 26 -3.33 -21.76 4.95
C GLU A 26 -3.45 -21.47 6.44
N GLN A 27 -2.37 -21.15 7.09
CA GLN A 27 -2.30 -21.01 8.54
C GLN A 27 -2.08 -19.59 9.02
N GLU A 28 -1.78 -18.66 8.12
CA GLU A 28 -1.44 -17.29 8.45
C GLU A 28 -2.38 -16.30 7.78
N GLU A 29 -2.51 -15.14 8.39
CA GLU A 29 -3.24 -14.06 7.75
C GLU A 29 -2.50 -13.61 6.49
N GLY A 30 -3.25 -13.25 5.48
CA GLY A 30 -2.67 -12.70 4.28
C GLY A 30 -2.24 -11.25 4.47
N ARG A 31 -1.17 -10.89 3.80
CA ARG A 31 -0.71 -9.51 3.80
C ARG A 31 -0.13 -9.15 2.46
N VAL A 32 -0.10 -7.86 2.18
CA VAL A 32 0.54 -7.33 0.98
C VAL A 32 1.59 -6.33 1.40
N ALA A 33 2.69 -6.31 0.68
CA ALA A 33 3.75 -5.33 0.85
C ALA A 33 3.98 -4.63 -0.49
N ILE A 34 4.04 -3.32 -0.47
CA ILE A 34 4.12 -2.49 -1.67
C ILE A 34 5.28 -1.52 -1.50
N THR A 35 6.17 -1.48 -2.48
CA THR A 35 7.27 -0.50 -2.47
C THR A 35 7.35 0.20 -3.81
N PHE A 36 7.69 1.47 -3.78
CA PHE A 36 7.95 2.25 -4.98
C PHE A 36 8.73 3.51 -4.63
N THR A 37 9.22 4.18 -5.66
CA THR A 37 9.87 5.48 -5.52
C THR A 37 9.30 6.41 -6.57
N SER A 38 8.66 7.48 -6.14
CA SER A 38 8.08 8.46 -7.05
C SER A 38 7.77 9.76 -6.31
N GLU A 39 7.83 10.88 -7.04
CA GLU A 39 7.33 12.13 -6.51
C GLU A 39 5.79 12.09 -6.47
N PRO A 40 5.15 12.73 -5.50
CA PRO A 40 5.69 13.59 -4.45
C PRO A 40 6.09 12.84 -3.17
N PHE A 41 6.16 11.53 -3.21
CA PHE A 41 6.31 10.68 -2.01
C PHE A 41 7.76 10.36 -1.66
N GLY A 42 8.65 10.26 -2.68
CA GLY A 42 9.96 9.69 -2.50
C GLY A 42 9.88 8.17 -2.36
N LYS A 43 10.86 7.55 -1.72
CA LYS A 43 10.80 6.12 -1.43
C LYS A 43 9.62 5.84 -0.51
N THR A 44 8.85 4.83 -0.84
CA THR A 44 7.61 4.53 -0.14
C THR A 44 7.47 3.04 0.08
N ALA A 45 7.01 2.67 1.27
CA ALA A 45 6.76 1.29 1.64
C ALA A 45 5.46 1.20 2.40
N ALA A 46 4.64 0.22 2.05
CA ALA A 46 3.36 -0.01 2.71
C ALA A 46 3.19 -1.49 2.99
N GLU A 47 2.55 -1.79 4.10
CA GLU A 47 2.16 -3.15 4.44
C GLU A 47 0.72 -3.12 4.93
N PHE A 48 -0.10 -3.98 4.36
CA PHE A 48 -1.50 -4.10 4.77
C PHE A 48 -1.85 -5.56 5.06
N ARG A 49 -2.75 -5.74 6.00
CA ARG A 49 -3.30 -7.04 6.39
C ARG A 49 -4.80 -6.95 6.35
N LEU A 50 -5.42 -8.02 5.89
CA LEU A 50 -6.87 -8.12 5.89
C LEU A 50 -7.30 -8.98 7.07
N THR A 51 -7.96 -8.36 8.03
CA THR A 51 -8.41 -9.01 9.27
C THR A 51 -9.92 -8.89 9.39
N GLU A 52 -10.46 -9.44 10.45
CA GLU A 52 -11.90 -9.30 10.74
C GLU A 52 -12.29 -7.84 10.97
N GLN A 53 -11.36 -7.00 11.40
CA GLN A 53 -11.61 -5.58 11.59
C GLN A 53 -11.42 -4.76 10.31
N GLY A 54 -11.08 -5.42 9.22
CA GLY A 54 -10.90 -4.77 7.93
C GLY A 54 -9.43 -4.70 7.49
N LEU A 55 -9.19 -3.87 6.49
CA LEU A 55 -7.85 -3.66 5.96
C LEU A 55 -7.08 -2.73 6.89
N SER A 56 -6.01 -3.24 7.47
CA SER A 56 -5.21 -2.51 8.45
C SER A 56 -3.74 -2.52 8.05
N GLY A 57 -3.02 -1.50 8.45
CA GLY A 57 -1.60 -1.43 8.18
C GLY A 57 -1.06 -0.02 8.18
N TYR A 58 0.01 0.18 7.40
CA TYR A 58 0.67 1.47 7.36
C TYR A 58 1.31 1.72 6.01
N CYS A 59 1.54 2.98 5.73
CA CYS A 59 2.36 3.41 4.60
C CYS A 59 3.32 4.47 5.12
N THR A 60 4.61 4.28 4.86
CA THR A 60 5.61 5.28 5.19
C THR A 60 6.29 5.77 3.92
N CYS A 61 6.56 7.06 3.84
CA CYS A 61 7.26 7.65 2.71
C CYS A 61 8.31 8.65 3.19
N GLU A 62 9.26 8.96 2.31
CA GLU A 62 10.35 9.86 2.68
C GLU A 62 9.93 11.30 2.80
N LYS A 63 8.97 11.74 1.98
CA LYS A 63 8.61 13.15 1.91
C LYS A 63 7.35 13.46 2.68
N GLU A 64 7.43 14.49 3.51
CA GLU A 64 6.29 14.92 4.30
C GLU A 64 5.13 15.38 3.44
N ALA A 65 5.42 16.01 2.30
CA ALA A 65 4.38 16.44 1.36
C ALA A 65 3.58 15.24 0.85
N GLY A 66 4.23 14.11 0.60
CA GLY A 66 3.55 12.89 0.18
C GLY A 66 2.64 12.34 1.27
N LYS A 67 3.13 12.32 2.50
CA LYS A 67 2.31 11.91 3.64
C LYS A 67 1.07 12.78 3.78
N ALA A 68 1.23 14.09 3.66
CA ALA A 68 0.12 15.03 3.78
C ALA A 68 -0.94 14.79 2.72
N LEU A 69 -0.52 14.51 1.48
CA LEU A 69 -1.44 14.19 0.39
C LEU A 69 -2.23 12.90 0.68
N LEU A 70 -1.55 11.88 1.17
CA LEU A 70 -2.22 10.61 1.50
C LEU A 70 -3.26 10.82 2.61
N GLU A 71 -2.93 11.60 3.62
CA GLU A 71 -3.87 11.89 4.70
C GLU A 71 -5.06 12.71 4.22
N GLU A 72 -4.81 13.68 3.35
CA GLU A 72 -5.86 14.53 2.81
C GLU A 72 -6.90 13.72 2.03
N HIS A 73 -6.47 12.71 1.29
CA HIS A 73 -7.36 11.92 0.42
C HIS A 73 -7.71 10.54 0.99
N LYS A 74 -7.38 10.30 2.24
CA LYS A 74 -7.62 8.99 2.88
C LYS A 74 -9.09 8.58 2.82
N ALA A 75 -10.00 9.50 3.09
CA ALA A 75 -11.43 9.19 3.09
C ALA A 75 -11.91 8.69 1.73
N GLU A 76 -11.40 9.28 0.66
CA GLU A 76 -11.75 8.85 -0.71
C GLU A 76 -11.30 7.41 -0.96
N TRP A 77 -10.10 7.07 -0.50
CA TRP A 77 -9.59 5.72 -0.62
C TRP A 77 -10.44 4.73 0.19
N GLN A 78 -10.84 5.11 1.39
CA GLN A 78 -11.69 4.26 2.22
C GLN A 78 -13.05 4.01 1.56
N GLU A 79 -13.61 5.01 0.92
CA GLU A 79 -14.86 4.85 0.15
C GLU A 79 -14.66 3.87 -1.00
N GLN A 80 -13.52 3.94 -1.68
CA GLN A 80 -13.20 3.02 -2.77
C GLN A 80 -13.07 1.59 -2.26
N LEU A 81 -12.45 1.39 -1.10
CA LEU A 81 -12.37 0.07 -0.49
C LEU A 81 -13.75 -0.52 -0.24
N VAL A 82 -14.67 0.28 0.28
CA VAL A 82 -16.05 -0.16 0.52
C VAL A 82 -16.70 -0.61 -0.78
N LYS A 83 -16.50 0.14 -1.86
CA LYS A 83 -17.04 -0.24 -3.18
C LYS A 83 -16.47 -1.57 -3.68
N GLU A 84 -15.24 -1.89 -3.29
CA GLU A 84 -14.62 -3.17 -3.63
C GLU A 84 -15.00 -4.30 -2.67
N GLY A 85 -15.86 -4.03 -1.72
CA GLY A 85 -16.27 -5.02 -0.73
C GLY A 85 -15.25 -5.24 0.38
N ILE A 86 -14.37 -4.28 0.60
CA ILE A 86 -13.32 -4.37 1.61
C ILE A 86 -13.62 -3.37 2.72
N GLN A 87 -13.74 -3.87 3.94
CA GLN A 87 -13.96 -3.01 5.10
C GLN A 87 -12.69 -2.24 5.42
N PRO A 88 -12.74 -0.90 5.52
CA PRO A 88 -11.58 -0.15 6.00
C PRO A 88 -11.30 -0.44 7.48
N GLY A 89 -10.04 -0.61 7.81
CA GLY A 89 -9.57 -0.80 9.18
C GLY A 89 -8.66 0.35 9.58
N ALA A 90 -7.78 0.11 10.52
CA ALA A 90 -6.84 1.11 11.01
C ALA A 90 -5.64 1.20 10.07
N VAL A 91 -5.47 2.35 9.43
CA VAL A 91 -4.33 2.60 8.54
C VAL A 91 -3.66 3.90 8.95
N TYR A 92 -2.34 3.88 9.03
CA TYR A 92 -1.53 5.02 9.43
C TYR A 92 -0.58 5.41 8.32
N PHE A 93 -0.50 6.72 8.05
CA PHE A 93 0.49 7.27 7.13
C PHE A 93 1.57 7.97 7.95
N THR A 94 2.82 7.62 7.68
CA THR A 94 3.96 8.21 8.38
C THR A 94 5.01 8.67 7.38
N ASN A 95 5.97 9.45 7.83
CA ASN A 95 7.11 9.74 7.00
C ASN A 95 8.41 9.50 7.77
N THR A 96 9.44 9.14 7.02
CA THR A 96 10.77 8.90 7.58
C THR A 96 11.81 9.36 6.59
N ASN A 97 12.84 10.04 7.08
CA ASN A 97 13.88 10.60 6.23
C ASN A 97 14.85 9.56 5.67
N SER A 98 14.84 8.37 6.21
CA SER A 98 15.77 7.33 5.81
C SER A 98 15.04 5.99 5.69
N LEU A 99 14.54 5.72 4.50
CA LEU A 99 13.81 4.49 4.24
C LEU A 99 14.65 3.57 3.37
N ASN A 100 14.90 2.37 3.86
CA ASN A 100 15.63 1.36 3.11
C ASN A 100 14.66 0.31 2.60
N LEU A 101 14.34 0.37 1.31
CA LEU A 101 13.36 -0.53 0.70
C LEU A 101 13.83 -1.98 0.68
N LYS A 102 15.14 -2.22 0.60
CA LYS A 102 15.66 -3.58 0.64
C LYS A 102 15.43 -4.21 2.01
N ASP A 103 15.67 -3.47 3.09
CA ASP A 103 15.42 -3.97 4.43
C ASP A 103 13.93 -4.22 4.65
N PHE A 104 13.08 -3.32 4.17
CA PHE A 104 11.64 -3.52 4.25
C PHE A 104 11.22 -4.81 3.55
N ASN A 105 11.64 -5.01 2.30
CA ASN A 105 11.30 -6.21 1.53
C ASN A 105 11.82 -7.48 2.19
N LYS A 106 13.01 -7.44 2.75
CA LYS A 106 13.59 -8.57 3.45
C LYS A 106 12.78 -8.95 4.69
N ASN A 107 12.30 -7.95 5.42
CA ASN A 107 11.51 -8.20 6.63
C ASN A 107 10.13 -8.78 6.31
N GLN A 108 9.62 -8.58 5.11
CA GLN A 108 8.32 -9.12 4.70
C GLN A 108 8.33 -10.64 4.50
N THR A 109 9.51 -11.27 4.48
CA THR A 109 9.57 -12.73 4.36
C THR A 109 9.39 -13.44 5.71
N LYS A 110 9.40 -12.70 6.82
CA LYS A 110 9.24 -13.29 8.14
C LYS A 110 7.78 -13.63 8.39
N GLU A 111 7.57 -14.85 8.89
CA GLU A 111 6.22 -15.30 9.22
C GLU A 111 5.70 -14.60 10.47
N GLN A 112 4.46 -14.18 10.39
CA GLN A 112 3.75 -13.64 11.55
C GLN A 112 2.44 -14.39 11.68
N LYS A 113 2.27 -15.02 12.83
CA LYS A 113 1.05 -15.79 13.10
C LYS A 113 0.05 -14.88 13.78
N SER A 114 -1.06 -14.62 13.15
CA SER A 114 -2.18 -13.94 13.79
C SER A 114 -3.35 -13.83 12.85
N GLY A 115 -4.52 -13.74 13.40
CA GLY A 115 -5.70 -13.35 12.68
C GLY A 115 -6.33 -14.41 11.81
N SER A 116 -7.20 -14.00 10.98
CA SER A 116 -7.99 -14.85 10.11
C SER A 116 -7.30 -15.03 8.76
N LYS A 117 -7.67 -16.11 8.09
CA LYS A 117 -7.24 -16.34 6.72
C LYS A 117 -7.78 -15.23 5.83
N ALA A 118 -6.95 -14.72 4.95
CA ALA A 118 -7.37 -13.76 3.96
C ALA A 118 -7.48 -14.42 2.60
N ASP A 119 -8.52 -14.06 1.88
CA ASP A 119 -8.69 -14.47 0.49
C ASP A 119 -7.65 -13.73 -0.36
N SER A 120 -6.89 -14.46 -1.16
CA SER A 120 -5.87 -13.86 -2.01
C SER A 120 -6.46 -12.89 -3.03
N VAL A 121 -7.69 -13.13 -3.48
CA VAL A 121 -8.39 -12.22 -4.41
C VAL A 121 -8.65 -10.87 -3.73
N GLN A 122 -9.10 -10.89 -2.48
CA GLN A 122 -9.34 -9.66 -1.73
C GLN A 122 -8.05 -8.91 -1.41
N LEU A 123 -6.99 -9.63 -1.09
CA LEU A 123 -5.67 -9.01 -0.88
C LEU A 123 -5.20 -8.30 -2.14
N TYR A 124 -5.37 -8.95 -3.29
CA TYR A 124 -4.99 -8.37 -4.56
C TYR A 124 -5.83 -7.13 -4.87
N ARG A 125 -7.14 -7.18 -4.63
CA ARG A 125 -8.03 -6.03 -4.81
C ARG A 125 -7.64 -4.87 -3.90
N ALA A 126 -7.29 -5.17 -2.65
CA ALA A 126 -6.85 -4.16 -1.71
C ALA A 126 -5.57 -3.48 -2.20
N ALA A 127 -4.62 -4.28 -2.67
CA ALA A 127 -3.36 -3.76 -3.21
C ALA A 127 -3.62 -2.87 -4.43
N LYS A 128 -4.47 -3.30 -5.35
CA LYS A 128 -4.81 -2.51 -6.54
C LYS A 128 -5.50 -1.20 -6.17
N ALA A 129 -6.39 -1.23 -5.19
CA ALA A 129 -7.06 -0.01 -4.73
C ALA A 129 -6.06 0.98 -4.14
N PHE A 130 -5.08 0.49 -3.38
CA PHE A 130 -4.04 1.36 -2.85
C PHE A 130 -3.15 1.96 -3.95
N ILE A 131 -2.76 1.14 -4.91
CA ILE A 131 -1.94 1.60 -6.05
C ILE A 131 -2.68 2.67 -6.83
N ALA A 132 -3.97 2.48 -7.08
CA ALA A 132 -4.80 3.48 -7.76
C ALA A 132 -4.89 4.77 -6.93
N PHE A 133 -5.04 4.64 -5.62
CA PHE A 133 -5.08 5.78 -4.70
C PHE A 133 -3.79 6.61 -4.77
N VAL A 134 -2.64 5.94 -4.74
CA VAL A 134 -1.34 6.61 -4.87
C VAL A 134 -1.22 7.32 -6.22
N GLY A 135 -1.60 6.66 -7.29
CA GLY A 135 -1.53 7.24 -8.63
C GLY A 135 -2.40 8.48 -8.75
N GLN A 136 -3.64 8.42 -8.31
CA GLN A 136 -4.57 9.54 -8.36
C GLN A 136 -4.14 10.70 -7.48
N THR A 137 -3.64 10.40 -6.28
CA THR A 137 -3.22 11.40 -5.32
C THR A 137 -1.98 12.14 -5.82
N GLY A 138 -1.02 11.43 -6.41
CA GLY A 138 0.15 12.05 -7.01
C GLY A 138 -0.24 12.96 -8.19
N ASP A 139 -1.14 12.51 -9.04
CA ASP A 139 -1.62 13.30 -10.18
C ASP A 139 -2.42 14.52 -9.75
N THR A 140 -3.13 14.45 -8.63
CA THR A 140 -3.88 15.58 -8.10
C THR A 140 -2.96 16.76 -7.79
N GLU A 141 -1.80 16.50 -7.21
CA GLU A 141 -0.82 17.57 -6.96
C GLU A 141 -0.37 18.22 -8.26
N ARG A 142 -0.13 17.43 -9.30
CA ARG A 142 0.26 17.96 -10.61
C ARG A 142 -0.83 18.84 -11.22
N LYS A 143 -2.10 18.43 -11.07
CA LYS A 143 -3.22 19.16 -11.66
C LYS A 143 -3.55 20.47 -10.95
N SER A 144 -3.13 20.63 -9.71
CA SER A 144 -3.42 21.84 -8.95
C SER A 144 -2.46 22.99 -9.23
N ILE A 145 -1.53 22.81 -10.14
CA ILE A 145 -0.63 23.89 -10.56
C ILE A 145 -1.30 24.71 -11.72
#